data_a9fbaa3525a0b60b6f08634dcf5b563a
#
_entry.id   a9fbaa3525a0b60b6f08634dcf5b563a
#
_cell.length_a   1.000
_cell.length_b   1.000
_cell.length_c   1.000
_cell.angle_alpha   90.00
_cell.angle_beta   90.00
_cell.angle_gamma   90.00
#
_symmetry.space_group_name_H-M   'P 1'
#
loop_
_entity.id
_entity.type
_entity.pdbx_description
1 polymer ?
#
loop_
_entity_poly.entity_id
_entity_poly.type
_entity_poly.pdbx_seq_one_letter_code
_entity_poly.pdbx_strand_id
1 'polypeptide(L)'
;TTEIYTLSLHDALPIYVFRVDLELRPEGNSGEIVNSLTSCEIYYQSWGRTWERQALIKARVSAGSENLGKEFFEMIEPFIYRKSLDFEAIEEIKSMKYRINKSLKGKHSKGNIKLGFGGIREVEFTIQAHQLLLGGRDKSLRVRDSLGAMKTLCEKNILTEEDHDHLREAYVFLRNLENRVQITFGLQTYLLPDNEADLAVLARKMRMLGDSQKSLADNLMKVYENHTRFVGTLFAEQFAEKEKREAAETFYGEGDRSRIGEEQFTESMLAEISLLPDPKRAYRL
;
A
#
# COMPACT_ATOMS: atom_id res chain seq x y z
N THR A 1 36.16 -14.38 14.90
CA THR A 1 35.25 -13.30 15.33
C THR A 1 35.24 -12.27 14.22
N THR A 2 34.34 -12.47 13.26
CA THR A 2 34.10 -11.49 12.19
C THR A 2 33.13 -10.49 12.80
N GLU A 3 33.63 -9.37 13.27
CA GLU A 3 32.78 -8.20 13.55
C GLU A 3 32.19 -7.79 12.20
N ILE A 4 30.95 -8.19 11.97
CA ILE A 4 30.12 -7.59 10.95
C ILE A 4 29.88 -6.18 11.47
N TYR A 5 30.65 -5.24 10.97
CA TYR A 5 30.32 -3.84 11.12
C TYR A 5 28.95 -3.66 10.47
N THR A 6 27.92 -3.71 11.29
CA THR A 6 26.66 -3.07 10.98
C THR A 6 27.02 -1.59 10.95
N LEU A 7 27.58 -1.14 9.84
CA LEU A 7 27.59 0.26 9.51
C LEU A 7 26.14 0.67 9.60
N SER A 8 25.79 1.22 10.77
CA SER A 8 24.59 1.98 10.87
C SER A 8 24.71 3.02 9.77
N LEU A 9 23.95 2.84 8.71
CA LEU A 9 23.87 3.79 7.59
C LEU A 9 23.52 5.21 8.11
N HIS A 10 23.19 5.34 9.39
CA HIS A 10 22.97 6.59 10.11
C HIS A 10 24.25 7.33 10.47
N ASP A 11 25.38 6.65 10.65
CA ASP A 11 26.62 7.26 11.13
C ASP A 11 27.61 7.60 10.01
N ALA A 12 27.36 7.11 8.81
CA ALA A 12 28.15 7.49 7.64
C ALA A 12 27.58 8.78 7.07
N LEU A 13 28.16 9.92 7.48
CA LEU A 13 28.14 11.27 6.87
C LEU A 13 27.11 11.56 5.74
N PRO A 14 26.76 12.80 5.43
CA PRO A 14 25.61 13.26 4.63
C PRO A 14 25.62 12.84 3.15
N ILE A 15 26.11 11.64 2.85
CA ILE A 15 26.15 11.05 1.52
C ILE A 15 24.82 10.33 1.19
N TYR A 16 23.95 10.06 2.16
CA TYR A 16 22.69 9.37 1.92
C TYR A 16 21.61 10.33 1.49
N VAL A 17 21.24 10.24 0.21
CA VAL A 17 20.10 10.94 -0.37
C VAL A 17 18.79 10.31 0.06
N PHE A 18 18.80 8.99 0.34
CA PHE A 18 17.60 8.24 0.73
C PHE A 18 17.87 7.35 1.94
N ARG A 19 16.88 7.27 2.83
CA ARG A 19 16.89 6.31 3.93
C ARG A 19 16.71 4.90 3.37
N VAL A 20 17.58 3.97 3.80
CA VAL A 20 17.43 2.54 3.51
C VAL A 20 16.71 1.88 4.69
N ASP A 21 15.65 1.14 4.38
CA ASP A 21 14.90 0.35 5.33
C ASP A 21 15.14 -1.14 5.04
N LEU A 22 15.59 -1.88 6.05
CA LEU A 22 15.88 -3.31 5.97
C LEU A 22 14.82 -4.17 6.69
N GLU A 23 13.72 -3.57 7.13
CA GLU A 23 12.68 -4.29 7.87
C GLU A 23 11.85 -5.22 6.99
N LEU A 24 11.80 -4.98 5.67
CA LEU A 24 11.08 -5.82 4.71
C LEU A 24 11.94 -7.04 4.31
N ARG A 25 12.04 -8.01 5.21
CA ARG A 25 12.73 -9.28 5.01
C ARG A 25 12.03 -10.39 5.81
N PRO A 26 12.31 -11.69 5.54
CA PRO A 26 11.80 -12.78 6.36
C PRO A 26 11.98 -12.51 7.86
N GLU A 27 10.92 -12.69 8.65
CA GLU A 27 10.87 -12.42 10.09
C GLU A 27 11.12 -10.95 10.52
N GLY A 28 11.17 -10.00 9.58
CA GLY A 28 11.35 -8.58 9.86
C GLY A 28 12.61 -8.29 10.68
N ASN A 29 12.49 -7.49 11.73
CA ASN A 29 13.63 -7.11 12.58
C ASN A 29 14.24 -8.27 13.38
N SER A 30 13.52 -9.37 13.57
CA SER A 30 14.00 -10.56 14.28
C SER A 30 14.76 -11.52 13.37
N GLY A 31 14.59 -11.39 12.04
CA GLY A 31 15.22 -12.25 11.05
C GLY A 31 16.63 -11.81 10.68
N GLU A 32 17.37 -12.75 10.09
CA GLU A 32 18.70 -12.49 9.56
C GLU A 32 18.67 -11.43 8.45
N ILE A 33 19.73 -10.59 8.38
CA ILE A 33 19.85 -9.55 7.34
C ILE A 33 20.07 -10.20 5.97
N VAL A 34 20.75 -11.34 5.93
CA VAL A 34 21.06 -12.10 4.72
C VAL A 34 20.43 -13.48 4.85
N ASN A 35 19.59 -13.85 3.90
CA ASN A 35 18.93 -15.15 3.85
C ASN A 35 19.37 -15.91 2.61
N SER A 36 19.50 -17.24 2.71
CA SER A 36 19.65 -18.11 1.55
C SER A 36 18.34 -18.22 0.77
N LEU A 37 18.40 -18.61 -0.51
CA LEU A 37 17.17 -18.86 -1.29
C LEU A 37 16.28 -19.92 -0.62
N THR A 38 16.86 -20.99 -0.11
CA THR A 38 16.13 -22.06 0.58
C THR A 38 15.44 -21.53 1.84
N SER A 39 16.11 -20.67 2.62
CA SER A 39 15.50 -20.04 3.81
C SER A 39 14.33 -19.15 3.43
N CYS A 40 14.49 -18.34 2.37
CA CYS A 40 13.41 -17.51 1.83
C CYS A 40 12.22 -18.35 1.35
N GLU A 41 12.50 -19.45 0.63
CA GLU A 41 11.46 -20.36 0.13
C GLU A 41 10.64 -20.95 1.27
N ILE A 42 11.29 -21.51 2.27
CA ILE A 42 10.61 -22.08 3.47
C ILE A 42 9.78 -21.02 4.16
N TYR A 43 10.33 -19.81 4.33
CA TYR A 43 9.61 -18.72 4.97
C TYR A 43 8.35 -18.32 4.21
N TYR A 44 8.44 -18.03 2.91
CA TYR A 44 7.31 -17.56 2.12
C TYR A 44 6.26 -18.65 1.89
N GLN A 45 6.64 -19.92 1.86
CA GLN A 45 5.70 -21.03 1.78
C GLN A 45 4.94 -21.28 3.09
N SER A 46 5.58 -21.05 4.24
CA SER A 46 5.03 -21.45 5.55
C SER A 46 4.45 -20.27 6.35
N TRP A 47 5.06 -19.08 6.25
CA TRP A 47 4.79 -17.95 7.13
C TRP A 47 4.49 -16.65 6.39
N GLY A 48 4.72 -16.61 5.08
CA GLY A 48 4.52 -15.40 4.27
C GLY A 48 3.09 -14.89 4.32
N ARG A 49 2.91 -13.58 4.53
CA ARG A 49 1.62 -12.92 4.72
C ARG A 49 1.21 -12.11 3.50
N THR A 50 -0.07 -11.79 3.38
CA THR A 50 -0.63 -11.04 2.24
C THR A 50 0.00 -9.65 2.08
N TRP A 51 0.32 -8.95 3.16
CA TRP A 51 1.00 -7.66 3.07
C TRP A 51 2.42 -7.76 2.46
N GLU A 52 3.12 -8.88 2.68
CA GLU A 52 4.41 -9.14 2.03
C GLU A 52 4.21 -9.41 0.53
N ARG A 53 3.15 -10.12 0.16
CA ARG A 53 2.79 -10.31 -1.25
C ARG A 53 2.58 -8.97 -1.94
N GLN A 54 1.83 -8.03 -1.31
CA GLN A 54 1.64 -6.68 -1.84
C GLN A 54 2.96 -5.92 -2.01
N ALA A 55 3.84 -5.98 -1.02
CA ALA A 55 5.15 -5.34 -1.08
C ALA A 55 6.02 -5.93 -2.19
N LEU A 56 6.04 -7.25 -2.33
CA LEU A 56 6.83 -7.98 -3.32
C LEU A 56 6.34 -7.78 -4.76
N ILE A 57 5.09 -7.35 -5.00
CA ILE A 57 4.63 -6.91 -6.34
C ILE A 57 5.56 -5.84 -6.91
N LYS A 58 6.05 -4.93 -6.06
CA LYS A 58 6.90 -3.80 -6.46
C LYS A 58 8.42 -4.12 -6.38
N ALA A 59 8.79 -5.29 -5.89
CA ALA A 59 10.17 -5.66 -5.69
C ALA A 59 10.94 -5.80 -7.02
N ARG A 60 12.23 -5.47 -6.99
CA ARG A 60 13.15 -5.61 -8.11
C ARG A 60 14.56 -5.88 -7.62
N VAL A 61 15.36 -6.50 -8.44
CA VAL A 61 16.81 -6.58 -8.23
C VAL A 61 17.41 -5.18 -8.33
N SER A 62 18.13 -4.74 -7.31
CA SER A 62 18.77 -3.43 -7.27
C SER A 62 20.29 -3.52 -7.37
N ALA A 63 20.89 -4.62 -6.91
CA ALA A 63 22.33 -4.87 -6.94
C ALA A 63 22.60 -6.38 -6.78
N GLY A 64 23.82 -6.79 -7.05
CA GLY A 64 24.29 -8.18 -6.91
C GLY A 64 24.17 -8.99 -8.18
N SER A 65 24.08 -10.32 -8.04
CA SER A 65 23.96 -11.25 -9.16
C SER A 65 22.56 -11.23 -9.77
N GLU A 66 22.47 -10.94 -11.06
CA GLU A 66 21.19 -10.98 -11.80
C GLU A 66 20.59 -12.40 -11.81
N ASN A 67 21.44 -13.44 -11.91
CA ASN A 67 20.98 -14.82 -11.88
C ASN A 67 20.34 -15.17 -10.55
N LEU A 68 20.97 -14.82 -9.43
CA LEU A 68 20.42 -15.04 -8.10
C LEU A 68 19.10 -14.28 -7.92
N GLY A 69 19.03 -13.05 -8.42
CA GLY A 69 17.81 -12.27 -8.41
C GLY A 69 16.69 -12.92 -9.24
N LYS A 70 17.00 -13.46 -10.39
CA LYS A 70 16.06 -14.19 -11.23
C LYS A 70 15.53 -15.45 -10.53
N GLU A 71 16.42 -16.27 -9.98
CA GLU A 71 16.06 -17.47 -9.22
C GLU A 71 15.13 -17.11 -8.03
N PHE A 72 15.46 -16.03 -7.30
CA PHE A 72 14.61 -15.53 -6.21
C PHE A 72 13.20 -15.17 -6.70
N PHE A 73 13.08 -14.40 -7.79
CA PHE A 73 11.76 -14.01 -8.30
C PHE A 73 10.98 -15.19 -8.89
N GLU A 74 11.62 -16.14 -9.53
CA GLU A 74 10.99 -17.38 -9.99
C GLU A 74 10.45 -18.20 -8.80
N MET A 75 11.19 -18.27 -7.70
CA MET A 75 10.82 -18.97 -6.47
C MET A 75 9.62 -18.31 -5.78
N ILE A 76 9.58 -16.96 -5.65
CA ILE A 76 8.51 -16.26 -4.94
C ILE A 76 7.27 -15.96 -5.82
N GLU A 77 7.34 -16.11 -7.13
CA GLU A 77 6.21 -15.84 -8.04
C GLU A 77 4.92 -16.58 -7.63
N PRO A 78 4.95 -17.90 -7.31
CA PRO A 78 3.75 -18.62 -6.87
C PRO A 78 3.20 -18.14 -5.52
N PHE A 79 4.06 -17.62 -4.64
CA PHE A 79 3.65 -17.01 -3.38
C PHE A 79 2.91 -15.69 -3.62
N ILE A 80 3.45 -14.83 -4.49
CA ILE A 80 2.83 -13.52 -4.78
C ILE A 80 1.51 -13.72 -5.53
N TYR A 81 1.52 -14.52 -6.61
CA TYR A 81 0.41 -14.66 -7.55
C TYR A 81 -0.16 -16.07 -7.52
N ARG A 82 -1.12 -16.31 -6.65
CA ARG A 82 -1.81 -17.60 -6.55
C ARG A 82 -2.67 -17.85 -7.78
N LYS A 83 -2.68 -19.10 -8.29
CA LYS A 83 -3.51 -19.49 -9.44
C LYS A 83 -5.01 -19.54 -9.11
N SER A 84 -5.37 -19.86 -7.88
CA SER A 84 -6.75 -19.78 -7.39
C SER A 84 -7.16 -18.33 -7.16
N LEU A 85 -8.45 -18.01 -7.32
CA LEU A 85 -8.97 -16.72 -6.89
C LEU A 85 -8.82 -16.60 -5.38
N ASP A 86 -8.02 -15.64 -4.97
CA ASP A 86 -7.64 -15.45 -3.57
C ASP A 86 -8.49 -14.35 -2.95
N PHE A 87 -9.70 -14.73 -2.60
CA PHE A 87 -10.63 -13.80 -1.96
C PHE A 87 -10.20 -13.46 -0.53
N GLU A 88 -9.54 -14.38 0.15
CA GLU A 88 -8.99 -14.14 1.48
C GLU A 88 -7.98 -12.98 1.48
N ALA A 89 -7.13 -12.90 0.44
CA ALA A 89 -6.21 -11.78 0.30
C ALA A 89 -6.92 -10.41 0.23
N ILE A 90 -8.11 -10.35 -0.36
CA ILE A 90 -8.89 -9.12 -0.43
C ILE A 90 -9.41 -8.74 0.96
N GLU A 91 -9.91 -9.71 1.73
CA GLU A 91 -10.37 -9.45 3.10
C GLU A 91 -9.22 -9.02 4.03
N GLU A 92 -8.05 -9.60 3.86
CA GLU A 92 -6.85 -9.16 4.57
C GLU A 92 -6.44 -7.73 4.21
N ILE A 93 -6.56 -7.32 2.93
CA ILE A 93 -6.31 -5.94 2.50
C ILE A 93 -7.31 -4.97 3.16
N LYS A 94 -8.59 -5.32 3.21
CA LYS A 94 -9.62 -4.54 3.93
C LYS A 94 -9.26 -4.41 5.41
N SER A 95 -8.97 -5.52 6.05
CA SER A 95 -8.60 -5.57 7.47
C SER A 95 -7.36 -4.72 7.77
N MET A 96 -6.37 -4.78 6.89
CA MET A 96 -5.17 -3.96 7.00
C MET A 96 -5.52 -2.46 6.88
N LYS A 97 -6.35 -2.08 5.90
CA LYS A 97 -6.79 -0.69 5.75
C LYS A 97 -7.61 -0.23 6.96
N TYR A 98 -8.51 -1.05 7.47
CA TYR A 98 -9.26 -0.75 8.68
C TYR A 98 -8.33 -0.48 9.88
N ARG A 99 -7.30 -1.32 10.08
CA ARG A 99 -6.29 -1.13 11.13
C ARG A 99 -5.52 0.18 10.96
N ILE A 100 -5.09 0.50 9.73
CA ILE A 100 -4.44 1.77 9.41
C ILE A 100 -5.36 2.94 9.79
N ASN A 101 -6.61 2.92 9.35
CA ASN A 101 -7.57 3.97 9.66
C ASN A 101 -7.82 4.11 11.17
N LYS A 102 -7.87 2.99 11.90
CA LYS A 102 -8.03 2.99 13.37
C LYS A 102 -6.82 3.60 14.07
N SER A 103 -5.60 3.34 13.58
CA SER A 103 -4.37 3.91 14.13
C SER A 103 -4.21 5.41 13.86
N LEU A 104 -4.80 5.91 12.76
CA LEU A 104 -4.78 7.31 12.37
C LEU A 104 -5.87 8.16 13.05
N LYS A 105 -6.64 7.61 14.00
CA LYS A 105 -7.68 8.36 14.72
C LYS A 105 -7.08 9.59 15.40
N GLY A 106 -7.60 10.78 15.05
CA GLY A 106 -7.17 12.05 15.59
C GLY A 106 -6.62 13.03 14.55
N LYS A 107 -5.82 14.01 14.98
CA LYS A 107 -5.25 15.07 14.13
C LYS A 107 -4.44 14.57 12.92
N HIS A 108 -3.91 13.34 12.99
CA HIS A 108 -3.06 12.77 11.94
C HIS A 108 -3.82 12.09 10.78
N SER A 109 -5.14 11.97 10.84
CA SER A 109 -5.93 11.42 9.73
C SER A 109 -6.29 12.47 8.68
N LYS A 110 -6.56 13.70 9.12
CA LYS A 110 -6.94 14.80 8.22
C LYS A 110 -5.67 15.37 7.58
N GLY A 111 -5.68 15.50 6.26
CA GLY A 111 -4.52 16.01 5.51
C GLY A 111 -3.35 15.03 5.34
N ASN A 112 -3.50 13.76 5.72
CA ASN A 112 -2.48 12.75 5.46
C ASN A 112 -2.57 12.25 4.02
N ILE A 113 -1.65 12.70 3.18
CA ILE A 113 -1.62 12.45 1.72
C ILE A 113 -1.47 10.95 1.42
N LYS A 114 -0.76 10.20 2.27
CA LYS A 114 -0.44 8.79 2.01
C LYS A 114 -1.46 7.84 2.63
N LEU A 115 -1.76 8.02 3.90
CA LEU A 115 -2.53 7.06 4.69
C LEU A 115 -3.98 7.50 4.94
N GLY A 116 -4.30 8.79 4.69
CA GLY A 116 -5.64 9.34 4.85
C GLY A 116 -6.66 8.71 3.91
N PHE A 117 -7.92 9.07 4.10
CA PHE A 117 -9.01 8.69 3.21
C PHE A 117 -8.72 9.17 1.77
N GLY A 118 -8.82 8.29 0.80
CA GLY A 118 -8.50 8.58 -0.59
C GLY A 118 -7.03 8.88 -0.87
N GLY A 119 -6.12 8.55 0.06
CA GLY A 119 -4.69 8.79 -0.09
C GLY A 119 -3.98 7.81 -1.02
N ILE A 120 -2.68 8.02 -1.22
CA ILE A 120 -1.84 7.23 -2.13
C ILE A 120 -1.98 5.73 -1.87
N ARG A 121 -2.07 5.31 -0.60
CA ARG A 121 -2.16 3.90 -0.23
C ARG A 121 -3.47 3.25 -0.71
N GLU A 122 -4.57 3.97 -0.70
CA GLU A 122 -5.83 3.43 -1.24
C GLU A 122 -5.76 3.24 -2.75
N VAL A 123 -5.13 4.16 -3.49
CA VAL A 123 -4.85 3.97 -4.91
C VAL A 123 -4.05 2.69 -5.15
N GLU A 124 -2.95 2.54 -4.40
CA GLU A 124 -2.07 1.37 -4.54
C GLU A 124 -2.78 0.07 -4.16
N PHE A 125 -3.58 0.07 -3.09
CA PHE A 125 -4.33 -1.11 -2.66
C PHE A 125 -5.42 -1.51 -3.65
N THR A 126 -6.12 -0.54 -4.26
CA THR A 126 -7.06 -0.78 -5.37
C THR A 126 -6.40 -1.59 -6.48
N ILE A 127 -5.24 -1.16 -6.95
CA ILE A 127 -4.51 -1.81 -8.04
C ILE A 127 -4.01 -3.19 -7.61
N GLN A 128 -3.34 -3.26 -6.46
CA GLN A 128 -2.72 -4.49 -5.96
C GLN A 128 -3.74 -5.58 -5.63
N ALA A 129 -4.93 -5.20 -5.18
CA ALA A 129 -6.03 -6.15 -4.98
C ALA A 129 -6.37 -6.90 -6.27
N HIS A 130 -6.50 -6.19 -7.39
CA HIS A 130 -6.73 -6.82 -8.70
C HIS A 130 -5.53 -7.66 -9.16
N GLN A 131 -4.30 -7.16 -8.94
CA GLN A 131 -3.09 -7.91 -9.29
C GLN A 131 -2.96 -9.22 -8.50
N LEU A 132 -3.26 -9.22 -7.21
CA LEU A 132 -3.24 -10.44 -6.38
C LEU A 132 -4.36 -11.40 -6.77
N LEU A 133 -5.54 -10.88 -7.09
CA LEU A 133 -6.71 -11.71 -7.44
C LEU A 133 -6.54 -12.37 -8.81
N LEU A 134 -6.06 -11.65 -9.80
CA LEU A 134 -6.09 -12.05 -11.19
C LEU A 134 -4.71 -12.38 -11.78
N GLY A 135 -3.63 -11.86 -11.18
CA GLY A 135 -2.27 -12.00 -11.70
C GLY A 135 -1.74 -13.44 -11.73
N GLY A 136 -2.35 -14.34 -10.95
CA GLY A 136 -2.03 -15.78 -11.05
C GLY A 136 -2.52 -16.43 -12.35
N ARG A 137 -3.58 -15.89 -12.95
CA ARG A 137 -4.19 -16.37 -14.19
C ARG A 137 -3.73 -15.57 -15.40
N ASP A 138 -3.58 -14.25 -15.25
CA ASP A 138 -3.11 -13.36 -16.32
C ASP A 138 -1.78 -12.70 -15.93
N LYS A 139 -0.70 -13.19 -16.53
CA LYS A 139 0.65 -12.67 -16.28
C LYS A 139 0.84 -11.22 -16.72
N SER A 140 0.02 -10.71 -17.64
CA SER A 140 0.11 -9.32 -18.10
C SER A 140 -0.20 -8.32 -17.00
N LEU A 141 -0.94 -8.73 -15.96
CA LEU A 141 -1.27 -7.91 -14.78
C LEU A 141 -0.12 -7.77 -13.78
N ARG A 142 0.98 -8.51 -13.95
CA ARG A 142 2.13 -8.50 -13.04
C ARG A 142 3.07 -7.33 -13.30
N VAL A 143 2.51 -6.13 -13.38
CA VAL A 143 3.23 -4.88 -13.64
C VAL A 143 3.63 -4.27 -12.30
N ARG A 144 4.91 -3.90 -12.14
CA ARG A 144 5.45 -3.39 -10.87
C ARG A 144 5.07 -1.93 -10.59
N ASP A 145 5.10 -1.09 -11.60
CA ASP A 145 4.74 0.32 -11.44
C ASP A 145 3.22 0.52 -11.45
N SER A 146 2.75 1.45 -10.62
CA SER A 146 1.32 1.65 -10.42
C SER A 146 0.62 2.21 -11.66
N LEU A 147 1.27 3.08 -12.43
CA LEU A 147 0.67 3.68 -13.62
C LEU A 147 0.54 2.67 -14.75
N GLY A 148 1.58 1.85 -14.98
CA GLY A 148 1.52 0.75 -15.93
C GLY A 148 0.49 -0.30 -15.55
N ALA A 149 0.39 -0.62 -14.25
CA ALA A 149 -0.63 -1.54 -13.76
C ALA A 149 -2.05 -1.01 -13.96
N MET A 150 -2.32 0.28 -13.68
CA MET A 150 -3.62 0.92 -13.98
C MET A 150 -3.97 0.80 -15.46
N LYS A 151 -3.01 1.13 -16.33
CA LYS A 151 -3.20 1.03 -17.78
C LYS A 151 -3.56 -0.39 -18.21
N THR A 152 -2.83 -1.40 -17.73
CA THR A 152 -3.10 -2.79 -18.05
C THR A 152 -4.48 -3.25 -17.54
N LEU A 153 -4.88 -2.81 -16.33
CA LEU A 153 -6.22 -3.10 -15.80
C LEU A 153 -7.33 -2.48 -16.67
N CYS A 154 -7.12 -1.28 -17.19
CA CYS A 154 -8.04 -0.63 -18.12
C CYS A 154 -8.10 -1.38 -19.47
N GLU A 155 -6.95 -1.71 -20.08
CA GLU A 155 -6.86 -2.48 -21.32
C GLU A 155 -7.54 -3.86 -21.22
N LYS A 156 -7.64 -4.42 -20.02
CA LYS A 156 -8.34 -5.68 -19.72
C LYS A 156 -9.80 -5.49 -19.32
N ASN A 157 -10.34 -4.28 -19.38
CA ASN A 157 -11.70 -3.93 -18.96
C ASN A 157 -12.00 -4.31 -17.48
N ILE A 158 -10.99 -4.32 -16.61
CA ILE A 158 -11.13 -4.52 -15.18
C ILE A 158 -11.43 -3.18 -14.49
N LEU A 159 -10.83 -2.10 -14.99
CA LEU A 159 -11.19 -0.71 -14.68
C LEU A 159 -11.88 -0.10 -15.91
N THR A 160 -12.87 0.76 -15.69
CA THR A 160 -13.44 1.59 -16.75
C THR A 160 -12.41 2.64 -17.20
N GLU A 161 -12.56 3.18 -18.42
CA GLU A 161 -11.69 4.29 -18.88
C GLU A 161 -11.81 5.52 -17.97
N GLU A 162 -13.02 5.81 -17.51
CA GLU A 162 -13.30 6.93 -16.59
C GLU A 162 -12.59 6.75 -15.26
N ASP A 163 -12.71 5.57 -14.63
CA ASP A 163 -12.04 5.26 -13.36
C ASP A 163 -10.51 5.28 -13.51
N HIS A 164 -10.00 4.73 -14.61
CA HIS A 164 -8.58 4.74 -14.93
C HIS A 164 -8.04 6.19 -14.98
N ASP A 165 -8.70 7.06 -15.74
CA ASP A 165 -8.21 8.43 -15.95
C ASP A 165 -8.25 9.23 -14.65
N HIS A 166 -9.35 9.16 -13.91
CA HIS A 166 -9.46 9.83 -12.62
C HIS A 166 -8.47 9.29 -11.59
N LEU A 167 -8.31 7.96 -11.51
CA LEU A 167 -7.38 7.32 -10.57
C LEU A 167 -5.92 7.67 -10.90
N ARG A 168 -5.58 7.72 -12.19
CA ARG A 168 -4.27 8.13 -12.68
C ARG A 168 -3.98 9.60 -12.34
N GLU A 169 -4.92 10.50 -12.61
CA GLU A 169 -4.79 11.92 -12.26
C GLU A 169 -4.62 12.11 -10.76
N ALA A 170 -5.46 11.47 -9.96
CA ALA A 170 -5.37 11.50 -8.50
C ALA A 170 -4.02 10.99 -8.00
N TYR A 171 -3.55 9.85 -8.51
CA TYR A 171 -2.25 9.29 -8.12
C TYR A 171 -1.09 10.22 -8.44
N VAL A 172 -1.05 10.76 -9.67
CA VAL A 172 0.00 11.70 -10.09
C VAL A 172 -0.04 12.97 -9.25
N PHE A 173 -1.22 13.52 -9.00
CA PHE A 173 -1.40 14.69 -8.16
C PHE A 173 -0.91 14.44 -6.71
N LEU A 174 -1.36 13.35 -6.09
CA LEU A 174 -0.99 13.01 -4.71
C LEU A 174 0.51 12.73 -4.55
N ARG A 175 1.13 12.04 -5.52
CA ARG A 175 2.59 11.80 -5.51
C ARG A 175 3.39 13.09 -5.68
N ASN A 176 2.95 13.98 -6.56
CA ASN A 176 3.57 15.30 -6.72
C ASN A 176 3.43 16.14 -5.43
N LEU A 177 2.24 16.12 -4.82
CA LEU A 177 1.99 16.83 -3.56
C LEU A 177 2.85 16.29 -2.43
N GLU A 178 2.94 14.96 -2.25
CA GLU A 178 3.83 14.30 -1.29
C GLU A 178 5.27 14.76 -1.46
N ASN A 179 5.80 14.70 -2.68
CA ASN A 179 7.16 15.12 -2.98
C ASN A 179 7.39 16.61 -2.67
N ARG A 180 6.41 17.48 -3.00
CA ARG A 180 6.52 18.91 -2.71
C ARG A 180 6.51 19.22 -1.22
N VAL A 181 5.68 18.50 -0.44
CA VAL A 181 5.67 18.63 1.01
C VAL A 181 7.03 18.25 1.59
N GLN A 182 7.57 17.09 1.22
CA GLN A 182 8.84 16.58 1.72
C GLN A 182 10.02 17.50 1.37
N ILE A 183 10.10 17.95 0.10
CA ILE A 183 11.16 18.87 -0.34
C ILE A 183 11.03 20.24 0.32
N THR A 184 9.81 20.74 0.56
CA THR A 184 9.59 22.08 1.10
C THR A 184 9.98 22.15 2.57
N PHE A 185 9.63 21.14 3.35
CA PHE A 185 9.81 21.18 4.80
C PHE A 185 10.99 20.34 5.28
N GLY A 186 11.70 19.64 4.39
CA GLY A 186 12.90 18.86 4.71
C GLY A 186 12.62 17.66 5.63
N LEU A 187 11.37 17.20 5.72
CA LEU A 187 10.92 16.14 6.63
C LEU A 187 10.29 14.99 5.85
N GLN A 188 10.49 13.78 6.31
CA GLN A 188 9.73 12.61 5.82
C GLN A 188 8.30 12.66 6.39
N THR A 189 7.55 13.69 6.02
CA THR A 189 6.16 13.85 6.42
C THR A 189 5.21 13.57 5.26
N TYR A 190 4.03 13.10 5.60
CA TYR A 190 2.92 12.88 4.67
C TYR A 190 1.73 13.78 5.01
N LEU A 191 1.92 14.73 5.94
CA LEU A 191 0.88 15.63 6.41
C LEU A 191 0.94 16.95 5.67
N LEU A 192 -0.20 17.42 5.21
CA LEU A 192 -0.36 18.79 4.75
C LEU A 192 -0.17 19.75 5.93
N PRO A 193 0.41 20.93 5.70
CA PRO A 193 0.44 21.98 6.71
C PRO A 193 -0.95 22.40 7.17
N ASP A 194 -1.08 22.76 8.43
CA ASP A 194 -2.35 23.26 8.99
C ASP A 194 -2.56 24.77 8.74
N ASN A 195 -1.50 25.50 8.41
CA ASN A 195 -1.56 26.96 8.24
C ASN A 195 -1.67 27.38 6.77
N GLU A 196 -2.39 28.46 6.54
CA GLU A 196 -2.68 29.02 5.21
C GLU A 196 -1.40 29.43 4.45
N ALA A 197 -0.42 30.00 5.14
CA ALA A 197 0.80 30.49 4.50
C ALA A 197 1.60 29.34 3.86
N ASP A 198 1.79 28.23 4.56
CA ASP A 198 2.51 27.06 4.05
C ASP A 198 1.70 26.32 2.98
N LEU A 199 0.38 26.26 3.10
CA LEU A 199 -0.50 25.73 2.05
C LEU A 199 -0.38 26.58 0.77
N ALA A 200 -0.33 27.92 0.88
CA ALA A 200 -0.14 28.78 -0.27
C ALA A 200 1.26 28.60 -0.93
N VAL A 201 2.29 28.32 -0.13
CA VAL A 201 3.63 27.97 -0.67
C VAL A 201 3.54 26.67 -1.48
N LEU A 202 2.89 25.63 -0.93
CA LEU A 202 2.68 24.37 -1.64
C LEU A 202 1.84 24.56 -2.91
N ALA A 203 0.77 25.35 -2.84
CA ALA A 203 -0.09 25.64 -3.97
C ALA A 203 0.71 26.27 -5.14
N ARG A 204 1.59 27.23 -4.85
CA ARG A 204 2.49 27.80 -5.87
C ARG A 204 3.42 26.74 -6.47
N LYS A 205 3.99 25.87 -5.63
CA LYS A 205 4.85 24.75 -6.09
C LYS A 205 4.08 23.72 -6.91
N MET A 206 2.80 23.56 -6.65
CA MET A 206 1.87 22.74 -7.45
C MET A 206 1.33 23.50 -8.68
N ARG A 207 1.76 24.74 -8.92
CA ARG A 207 1.32 25.61 -10.02
C ARG A 207 -0.18 25.91 -9.99
N MET A 208 -0.76 26.01 -8.80
CA MET A 208 -2.14 26.44 -8.64
C MET A 208 -2.28 27.93 -8.95
N LEU A 209 -3.43 28.32 -9.50
CA LEU A 209 -3.78 29.71 -9.76
C LEU A 209 -4.50 30.30 -8.55
N GLY A 210 -4.27 31.58 -8.26
CA GLY A 210 -4.94 32.31 -7.20
C GLY A 210 -4.31 33.69 -6.98
N ASP A 211 -5.14 34.67 -6.64
CA ASP A 211 -4.72 36.08 -6.51
C ASP A 211 -4.29 36.44 -5.07
N SER A 212 -4.50 35.55 -4.12
CA SER A 212 -4.12 35.72 -2.71
C SER A 212 -3.62 34.42 -2.11
N GLN A 213 -3.00 34.51 -0.93
CA GLN A 213 -2.58 33.31 -0.18
C GLN A 213 -3.77 32.41 0.12
N LYS A 214 -4.86 32.99 0.58
CA LYS A 214 -6.10 32.26 0.89
C LYS A 214 -6.66 31.57 -0.35
N SER A 215 -6.77 32.27 -1.48
CA SER A 215 -7.27 31.69 -2.73
C SER A 215 -6.39 30.54 -3.22
N LEU A 216 -5.07 30.65 -3.10
CA LEU A 216 -4.14 29.57 -3.43
C LEU A 216 -4.31 28.36 -2.52
N ALA A 217 -4.39 28.56 -1.20
CA ALA A 217 -4.58 27.50 -0.25
C ALA A 217 -5.93 26.79 -0.46
N ASP A 218 -7.02 27.56 -0.62
CA ASP A 218 -8.37 27.03 -0.87
C ASP A 218 -8.43 26.20 -2.17
N ASN A 219 -7.79 26.68 -3.25
CA ASN A 219 -7.75 25.97 -4.53
C ASN A 219 -6.95 24.65 -4.42
N LEU A 220 -5.81 24.65 -3.71
CA LEU A 220 -5.07 23.42 -3.46
C LEU A 220 -5.92 22.41 -2.68
N MET A 221 -6.56 22.86 -1.61
CA MET A 221 -7.40 22.00 -0.77
C MET A 221 -8.59 21.45 -1.52
N LYS A 222 -9.25 22.26 -2.34
CA LYS A 222 -10.38 21.83 -3.19
C LYS A 222 -9.96 20.71 -4.16
N VAL A 223 -8.82 20.85 -4.84
CA VAL A 223 -8.33 19.82 -5.75
C VAL A 223 -7.94 18.57 -4.99
N TYR A 224 -7.25 18.70 -3.86
CA TYR A 224 -6.90 17.60 -2.97
C TYR A 224 -8.13 16.82 -2.50
N GLU A 225 -9.16 17.52 -2.01
CA GLU A 225 -10.40 16.90 -1.53
C GLU A 225 -11.18 16.21 -2.65
N ASN A 226 -11.18 16.76 -3.86
CA ASN A 226 -11.85 16.12 -4.99
C ASN A 226 -11.16 14.80 -5.35
N HIS A 227 -9.83 14.78 -5.46
CA HIS A 227 -9.09 13.54 -5.77
C HIS A 227 -9.23 12.51 -4.66
N THR A 228 -9.08 12.91 -3.40
CA THR A 228 -9.19 11.97 -2.28
C THR A 228 -10.60 11.43 -2.11
N ARG A 229 -11.63 12.23 -2.37
CA ARG A 229 -13.03 11.77 -2.36
C ARG A 229 -13.26 10.72 -3.43
N PHE A 230 -12.83 10.96 -4.66
CA PHE A 230 -12.96 10.00 -5.76
C PHE A 230 -12.28 8.67 -5.41
N VAL A 231 -11.00 8.73 -5.02
CA VAL A 231 -10.22 7.53 -4.68
C VAL A 231 -10.85 6.75 -3.53
N GLY A 232 -11.27 7.44 -2.46
CA GLY A 232 -11.87 6.79 -1.30
C GLY A 232 -13.25 6.17 -1.61
N THR A 233 -14.03 6.80 -2.48
CA THR A 233 -15.32 6.25 -2.93
C THR A 233 -15.09 5.00 -3.79
N LEU A 234 -14.21 5.08 -4.79
CA LEU A 234 -13.87 3.95 -5.66
C LEU A 234 -13.32 2.76 -4.84
N PHE A 235 -12.42 3.04 -3.89
CA PHE A 235 -11.91 2.02 -2.99
C PHE A 235 -13.04 1.36 -2.17
N ALA A 236 -13.91 2.16 -1.57
CA ALA A 236 -15.04 1.64 -0.78
C ALA A 236 -15.99 0.79 -1.62
N GLU A 237 -16.32 1.23 -2.84
CA GLU A 237 -17.22 0.53 -3.76
C GLU A 237 -16.65 -0.84 -4.18
N GLN A 238 -15.37 -0.88 -4.57
CA GLN A 238 -14.73 -2.14 -4.96
C GLN A 238 -14.75 -3.20 -3.87
N PHE A 239 -14.64 -2.76 -2.61
CA PHE A 239 -14.67 -3.69 -1.49
C PHE A 239 -16.10 -3.97 -0.97
N ALA A 240 -17.08 -3.08 -1.19
CA ALA A 240 -18.48 -3.28 -0.81
C ALA A 240 -19.25 -4.18 -1.80
N GLU A 241 -18.99 -4.07 -3.10
CA GLU A 241 -19.63 -4.95 -4.11
C GLU A 241 -19.35 -6.43 -3.85
N LYS A 242 -18.19 -6.72 -3.24
CA LYS A 242 -17.81 -8.07 -2.93
C LYS A 242 -18.61 -8.65 -1.76
N GLU A 243 -18.90 -7.87 -0.73
CA GLU A 243 -19.79 -8.29 0.36
C GLU A 243 -21.18 -8.68 -0.17
N LYS A 244 -21.68 -7.94 -1.18
CA LYS A 244 -22.95 -8.28 -1.84
C LYS A 244 -22.88 -9.55 -2.68
N ARG A 245 -21.75 -9.82 -3.34
CA ARG A 245 -21.56 -11.06 -4.12
C ARG A 245 -21.37 -12.26 -3.22
N GLU A 246 -20.57 -12.15 -2.17
CA GLU A 246 -20.39 -13.23 -1.19
C GLU A 246 -21.67 -13.53 -0.42
N ALA A 247 -22.43 -12.51 -0.02
CA ALA A 247 -23.75 -12.69 0.58
C ALA A 247 -24.74 -13.37 -0.40
N ALA A 248 -24.66 -13.05 -1.70
CA ALA A 248 -25.48 -13.71 -2.71
C ALA A 248 -25.02 -15.16 -2.97
N GLU A 249 -23.71 -15.42 -3.07
CA GLU A 249 -23.16 -16.77 -3.25
C GLU A 249 -23.41 -17.65 -2.03
N THR A 250 -23.32 -17.11 -0.81
CA THR A 250 -23.67 -17.80 0.43
C THR A 250 -25.18 -18.09 0.49
N PHE A 251 -26.01 -17.15 0.02
CA PHE A 251 -27.46 -17.32 0.00
C PHE A 251 -27.95 -18.35 -1.04
N TYR A 252 -27.23 -18.49 -2.16
CA TYR A 252 -27.57 -19.47 -3.22
C TYR A 252 -26.79 -20.80 -3.07
N GLY A 253 -25.82 -20.91 -2.17
CA GLY A 253 -24.91 -22.06 -2.01
C GLY A 253 -25.12 -22.91 -0.76
N GLU A 254 -26.07 -22.62 0.14
CA GLU A 254 -26.28 -23.40 1.38
C GLU A 254 -27.67 -24.04 1.47
N GLY A 255 -27.60 -25.35 1.34
CA GLY A 255 -28.01 -26.27 2.39
C GLY A 255 -26.94 -26.39 3.47
N ASP A 256 -27.25 -25.83 4.65
CA ASP A 256 -26.74 -26.19 5.96
C ASP A 256 -25.27 -25.89 6.32
N ARG A 257 -25.00 -24.70 6.89
CA ARG A 257 -24.00 -24.51 7.98
C ARG A 257 -24.39 -23.35 8.89
N SER A 258 -24.69 -23.70 10.14
CA SER A 258 -25.10 -22.82 11.23
C SER A 258 -23.99 -21.87 11.70
N ARG A 259 -24.35 -20.58 11.86
CA ARG A 259 -23.96 -19.61 12.89
C ARG A 259 -22.56 -19.73 13.49
N ILE A 260 -21.66 -18.87 13.05
CA ILE A 260 -20.56 -18.36 13.88
C ILE A 260 -20.73 -16.83 13.95
N GLY A 261 -20.92 -16.28 15.15
CA GLY A 261 -21.27 -14.88 15.38
C GLY A 261 -20.11 -13.93 15.18
N GLU A 262 -20.42 -12.70 14.75
CA GLU A 262 -19.51 -11.58 14.52
C GLU A 262 -18.60 -11.23 15.72
N GLU A 263 -18.99 -11.55 16.95
CA GLU A 263 -18.20 -11.27 18.15
C GLU A 263 -16.97 -12.17 18.32
N GLN A 264 -17.04 -13.43 17.89
CA GLN A 264 -15.89 -14.36 17.99
C GLN A 264 -14.81 -14.05 16.96
N PHE A 265 -15.17 -13.44 15.82
CA PHE A 265 -14.21 -13.06 14.78
C PHE A 265 -13.32 -11.90 15.22
N THR A 266 -13.88 -10.94 15.98
CA THR A 266 -13.15 -9.78 16.51
C THR A 266 -12.17 -10.13 17.63
N GLU A 267 -12.48 -11.07 18.49
CA GLU A 267 -11.58 -11.49 19.59
C GLU A 267 -10.37 -12.30 19.08
N SER A 268 -10.57 -13.18 18.12
CA SER A 268 -9.47 -13.95 17.50
C SER A 268 -8.48 -13.02 16.76
N MET A 269 -8.98 -11.99 16.06
CA MET A 269 -8.15 -11.00 15.39
C MET A 269 -7.39 -10.10 16.37
N LEU A 270 -7.97 -9.78 17.52
CA LEU A 270 -7.30 -9.00 18.57
C LEU A 270 -6.19 -9.80 19.27
N ALA A 271 -6.37 -11.10 19.42
CA ALA A 271 -5.36 -12.01 19.98
C ALA A 271 -4.12 -12.13 19.06
N GLU A 272 -4.31 -12.20 17.74
CA GLU A 272 -3.19 -12.23 16.77
C GLU A 272 -2.41 -10.91 16.72
N ILE A 273 -3.08 -9.76 16.94
CA ILE A 273 -2.44 -8.45 17.00
C ILE A 273 -1.55 -8.30 18.24
N SER A 274 -1.90 -8.97 19.35
CA SER A 274 -1.11 -8.94 20.59
C SER A 274 0.18 -9.77 20.51
N LEU A 275 0.31 -10.65 19.51
CA LEU A 275 1.50 -11.47 19.24
C LEU A 275 2.52 -10.77 18.34
N LEU A 276 2.23 -9.58 17.79
CA LEU A 276 3.19 -8.79 17.02
C LEU A 276 4.15 -8.07 17.98
N PRO A 277 5.48 -8.18 17.81
CA PRO A 277 6.47 -7.62 18.74
C PRO A 277 6.41 -6.10 18.93
N ASP A 278 5.85 -5.36 18.00
CA ASP A 278 5.54 -3.93 18.14
C ASP A 278 4.52 -3.46 17.08
N PRO A 279 3.21 -3.34 17.46
CA PRO A 279 2.18 -2.87 16.52
C PRO A 279 2.44 -1.47 15.97
N LYS A 280 3.20 -0.62 16.70
CA LYS A 280 3.51 0.75 16.28
C LYS A 280 4.58 0.82 15.18
N ARG A 281 5.40 -0.20 15.01
CA ARG A 281 6.44 -0.26 13.96
C ARG A 281 5.92 -0.72 12.61
N ALA A 282 4.89 -1.53 12.56
CA ALA A 282 4.24 -1.94 11.30
C ALA A 282 3.65 -0.77 10.50
N TYR A 283 3.56 0.42 11.11
CA TYR A 283 2.98 1.63 10.51
C TYR A 283 4.00 2.57 9.86
N ARG A 284 5.27 2.23 9.81
CA ARG A 284 6.33 3.06 9.21
C ARG A 284 6.71 2.67 7.79
N LEU A 285 6.02 1.70 7.20
CA LEU A 285 6.18 1.30 5.79
C LEU A 285 5.31 2.12 4.86
#